data_4ca0d54192e339416a57e967634cd8e0
#
_entry.id   4ca0d54192e339416a57e967634cd8e0
#
_cell.length_a   1.000
_cell.length_b   1.000
_cell.length_c   1.000
_cell.angle_alpha   90.00
_cell.angle_beta   90.00
_cell.angle_gamma   90.00
#
_symmetry.space_group_name_H-M   'P 1'
#
loop_
_entity.id
_entity.type
_entity.pdbx_description
1 polymer ?
#
loop_
_entity_poly.entity_id
_entity_poly.type
_entity_poly.pdbx_seq_one_letter_code
_entity_poly.pdbx_strand_id
1 'polypeptide(L)'
;EQIGGSLQTFIRGGEKFDTGVHYIGGLDQGQNLYSYFNYLGIMDKLKIQKMDLNGFDQICFKDDDRFYPIGMGYDNFKKQLTSIFPDEKEAIENYCIQIQEICRYFPLYNVEQNDYDFDVKLLSINTKEHIESLTSNERLRGVLAGNNILYEGYTNKSPFYVHALILNSYIQSSYKIVGGGDTIGKLLVRKIKQLGGDVFRKKNVVSLETSNKRINHAITADAEIFYGQNFISNIHPKQTFKLIKDSLLRPAFINRINNLENTVSVFVINAILKPNTIPYTNQNYYYFDSYDVWSGPIYETSQWPT
;
A
#
# COMPACT_ATOMS: atom_id res chain seq x y z
N GLU A 1 -5.88 -18.61 14.58
CA GLU A 1 -5.22 -17.66 13.67
C GLU A 1 -6.14 -17.32 12.53
N GLN A 2 -6.15 -16.06 12.16
CA GLN A 2 -6.99 -15.56 11.06
C GLN A 2 -6.24 -15.64 9.73
N ILE A 3 -7.00 -15.79 8.64
CA ILE A 3 -6.50 -15.67 7.27
C ILE A 3 -6.51 -14.20 6.89
N GLY A 4 -5.54 -13.76 6.08
CA GLY A 4 -5.58 -12.44 5.44
C GLY A 4 -4.38 -11.54 5.70
N GLY A 5 -3.43 -11.90 6.56
CA GLY A 5 -2.25 -11.05 6.83
C GLY A 5 -2.66 -9.63 7.21
N SER A 6 -2.23 -8.60 6.47
CA SER A 6 -2.58 -7.20 6.71
C SER A 6 -4.07 -6.86 6.50
N LEU A 7 -4.86 -7.79 5.95
CA LEU A 7 -6.32 -7.67 5.83
C LEU A 7 -7.06 -8.18 7.09
N GLN A 8 -6.34 -8.66 8.10
CA GLN A 8 -6.97 -9.16 9.32
C GLN A 8 -7.67 -8.04 10.09
N THR A 9 -8.62 -8.45 10.90
CA THR A 9 -9.36 -7.57 11.81
C THR A 9 -9.39 -8.17 13.21
N PHE A 10 -9.63 -7.37 14.22
CA PHE A 10 -9.86 -7.85 15.57
C PHE A 10 -11.07 -7.15 16.19
N ILE A 11 -11.58 -7.73 17.28
CA ILE A 11 -12.75 -7.18 18.01
C ILE A 11 -12.31 -6.77 19.41
N ARG A 12 -12.68 -5.56 19.83
CA ARG A 12 -12.53 -5.06 21.18
C ARG A 12 -13.73 -4.18 21.53
N GLY A 13 -14.25 -4.33 22.75
CA GLY A 13 -15.41 -3.56 23.21
C GLY A 13 -16.68 -3.73 22.36
N GLY A 14 -16.81 -4.86 21.64
CA GLY A 14 -17.92 -5.10 20.71
C GLY A 14 -17.70 -4.53 19.30
N GLU A 15 -16.68 -3.69 19.11
CA GLU A 15 -16.36 -3.05 17.84
C GLU A 15 -15.24 -3.78 17.10
N LYS A 16 -15.27 -3.70 15.75
CA LYS A 16 -14.35 -4.34 14.84
C LYS A 16 -13.35 -3.31 14.29
N PHE A 17 -12.06 -3.66 14.37
CA PHE A 17 -10.95 -2.82 13.91
C PHE A 17 -10.12 -3.56 12.85
N ASP A 18 -9.64 -2.83 11.84
CA ASP A 18 -8.64 -3.31 10.89
C ASP A 18 -7.24 -3.28 11.51
N THR A 19 -6.39 -4.24 11.17
CA THR A 19 -4.99 -4.28 11.63
C THR A 19 -4.06 -3.47 10.76
N GLY A 20 -4.43 -3.22 9.50
CA GLY A 20 -3.62 -2.51 8.52
C GLY A 20 -4.46 -1.82 7.47
N VAL A 21 -4.98 -2.57 6.52
CA VAL A 21 -5.72 -2.01 5.38
C VAL A 21 -7.09 -1.52 5.81
N HIS A 22 -7.30 -0.21 5.86
CA HIS A 22 -8.57 0.44 6.23
C HIS A 22 -9.21 1.18 5.05
N TYR A 23 -8.46 1.49 3.98
CA TYR A 23 -8.98 2.00 2.72
C TYR A 23 -8.10 1.54 1.56
N ILE A 24 -8.61 1.52 0.36
CA ILE A 24 -7.92 1.07 -0.85
C ILE A 24 -8.30 1.92 -2.06
N GLY A 25 -7.35 2.09 -2.99
CA GLY A 25 -7.55 2.80 -4.25
C GLY A 25 -7.83 1.88 -5.42
N GLY A 26 -8.19 2.45 -6.57
CA GLY A 26 -8.26 1.74 -7.83
C GLY A 26 -9.43 0.76 -7.98
N LEU A 27 -10.60 1.04 -7.38
CA LEU A 27 -11.77 0.17 -7.40
C LEU A 27 -12.92 0.64 -8.29
N ASP A 28 -12.82 1.74 -9.00
CA ASP A 28 -13.80 2.09 -10.03
C ASP A 28 -13.64 1.18 -11.26
N GLN A 29 -14.72 0.99 -12.01
CA GLN A 29 -14.71 0.15 -13.21
C GLN A 29 -13.60 0.60 -14.18
N GLY A 30 -12.83 -0.37 -14.69
CA GLY A 30 -11.69 -0.13 -15.59
C GLY A 30 -10.38 0.19 -14.89
N GLN A 31 -10.37 0.34 -13.56
CA GLN A 31 -9.13 0.54 -12.81
C GLN A 31 -8.47 -0.81 -12.44
N ASN A 32 -7.22 -0.73 -11.99
CA ASN A 32 -6.37 -1.90 -11.78
C ASN A 32 -6.94 -2.90 -10.78
N LEU A 33 -7.22 -2.46 -9.54
CA LEU A 33 -7.66 -3.38 -8.49
C LEU A 33 -9.10 -3.89 -8.73
N TYR A 34 -9.97 -3.06 -9.35
CA TYR A 34 -11.26 -3.52 -9.84
C TYR A 34 -11.11 -4.70 -10.80
N SER A 35 -10.21 -4.57 -11.78
CA SER A 35 -9.96 -5.60 -12.79
C SER A 35 -9.43 -6.89 -12.16
N TYR A 36 -8.52 -6.80 -11.19
CA TYR A 36 -8.04 -7.96 -10.44
C TYR A 36 -9.14 -8.63 -9.62
N PHE A 37 -9.94 -7.86 -8.89
CA PHE A 37 -11.02 -8.42 -8.07
C PHE A 37 -12.15 -9.01 -8.92
N ASN A 38 -12.39 -8.41 -10.08
CA ASN A 38 -13.33 -8.96 -11.06
C ASN A 38 -12.83 -10.28 -11.64
N TYR A 39 -11.54 -10.36 -12.05
CA TYR A 39 -10.92 -11.60 -12.52
C TYR A 39 -10.97 -12.70 -11.45
N LEU A 40 -10.73 -12.37 -10.19
CA LEU A 40 -10.82 -13.31 -9.08
C LEU A 40 -12.28 -13.66 -8.71
N GLY A 41 -13.26 -12.99 -9.29
CA GLY A 41 -14.69 -13.23 -9.06
C GLY A 41 -15.16 -12.88 -7.65
N ILE A 42 -14.61 -11.81 -7.08
CA ILE A 42 -14.97 -11.31 -5.75
C ILE A 42 -15.54 -9.88 -5.78
N MET A 43 -15.35 -9.12 -6.86
CA MET A 43 -15.73 -7.71 -6.92
C MET A 43 -17.22 -7.48 -6.72
N ASP A 44 -18.06 -8.27 -7.33
CA ASP A 44 -19.54 -8.23 -7.23
C ASP A 44 -20.07 -8.51 -5.82
N LYS A 45 -19.26 -9.14 -4.97
CA LYS A 45 -19.62 -9.54 -3.59
C LYS A 45 -18.99 -8.63 -2.54
N LEU A 46 -18.07 -7.77 -2.95
CA LEU A 46 -17.37 -6.87 -2.06
C LEU A 46 -18.23 -5.60 -1.85
N LYS A 47 -18.65 -5.38 -0.62
CA LYS A 47 -19.32 -4.14 -0.25
C LYS A 47 -18.28 -3.05 0.01
N ILE A 48 -18.34 -1.98 -0.76
CA ILE A 48 -17.43 -0.85 -0.70
C ILE A 48 -18.19 0.45 -0.47
N GLN A 49 -17.55 1.40 0.18
CA GLN A 49 -18.04 2.76 0.39
C GLN A 49 -17.03 3.74 -0.15
N LYS A 50 -17.44 4.53 -1.16
CA LYS A 50 -16.59 5.58 -1.71
C LYS A 50 -16.31 6.65 -0.66
N MET A 51 -15.06 7.08 -0.56
CA MET A 51 -14.65 8.13 0.35
C MET A 51 -15.05 9.53 -0.18
N ASP A 52 -14.82 10.58 0.59
CA ASP A 52 -15.17 11.94 0.22
C ASP A 52 -14.47 12.35 -1.09
N LEU A 53 -15.26 12.84 -2.06
CA LEU A 53 -14.73 13.22 -3.37
C LEU A 53 -13.84 14.46 -3.30
N ASN A 54 -14.12 15.37 -2.37
CA ASN A 54 -13.42 16.66 -2.29
C ASN A 54 -12.19 16.61 -1.38
N GLY A 55 -11.97 15.50 -0.69
CA GLY A 55 -10.83 15.34 0.19
C GLY A 55 -10.88 14.00 0.92
N PHE A 56 -10.60 12.89 0.23
CA PHE A 56 -10.55 11.58 0.87
C PHE A 56 -9.42 11.48 1.88
N ASP A 57 -8.34 12.22 1.66
CA ASP A 57 -7.26 12.47 2.60
C ASP A 57 -7.13 13.97 2.85
N GLN A 58 -6.75 14.35 4.06
CA GLN A 58 -6.45 15.71 4.48
C GLN A 58 -5.02 15.75 4.99
N ILE A 59 -4.16 16.54 4.34
CA ILE A 59 -2.80 16.77 4.84
C ILE A 59 -2.84 17.95 5.80
N CYS A 60 -2.23 17.79 6.96
CA CYS A 60 -2.28 18.75 8.06
C CYS A 60 -0.88 18.99 8.61
N PHE A 61 -0.60 20.23 9.01
CA PHE A 61 0.68 20.60 9.61
C PHE A 61 0.43 21.31 10.95
N LYS A 62 1.30 21.08 11.93
CA LYS A 62 1.15 21.53 13.31
C LYS A 62 0.91 23.04 13.47
N ASP A 63 1.66 23.83 12.72
CA ASP A 63 1.62 25.30 12.82
C ASP A 63 0.79 25.94 11.70
N ASP A 64 -0.12 25.18 11.10
CA ASP A 64 -1.00 25.63 10.03
C ASP A 64 -2.44 25.14 10.31
N ASP A 65 -3.34 26.06 10.58
CA ASP A 65 -4.76 25.76 10.84
C ASP A 65 -5.52 25.25 9.59
N ARG A 66 -4.87 25.23 8.45
CA ARG A 66 -5.47 24.82 7.17
C ARG A 66 -5.33 23.32 6.96
N PHE A 67 -6.42 22.73 6.46
CA PHE A 67 -6.43 21.38 5.92
C PHE A 67 -6.21 21.42 4.40
N TYR A 68 -5.38 20.54 3.87
CA TYR A 68 -5.06 20.43 2.46
C TYR A 68 -5.72 19.17 1.88
N PRO A 69 -6.87 19.33 1.22
CA PRO A 69 -7.63 18.19 0.73
C PRO A 69 -7.00 17.55 -0.49
N ILE A 70 -6.88 16.24 -0.47
CA ILE A 70 -6.53 15.41 -1.62
C ILE A 70 -7.84 14.97 -2.28
N GLY A 71 -8.21 15.65 -3.35
CA GLY A 71 -9.45 15.40 -4.08
C GLY A 71 -9.40 14.12 -4.92
N MET A 72 -10.52 13.43 -5.02
CA MET A 72 -10.65 12.22 -5.84
C MET A 72 -10.92 12.59 -7.30
N GLY A 73 -10.17 11.95 -8.21
CA GLY A 73 -10.12 12.30 -9.63
C GLY A 73 -9.18 13.46 -9.91
N TYR A 74 -8.40 13.36 -11.00
CA TYR A 74 -7.35 14.35 -11.31
C TYR A 74 -7.87 15.78 -11.48
N ASP A 75 -9.05 15.95 -12.06
CA ASP A 75 -9.62 17.30 -12.22
C ASP A 75 -9.98 17.91 -10.87
N ASN A 76 -10.53 17.10 -9.97
CA ASN A 76 -10.85 17.57 -8.62
C ASN A 76 -9.59 17.76 -7.76
N PHE A 77 -8.60 16.86 -7.87
CA PHE A 77 -7.29 17.01 -7.21
C PHE A 77 -6.64 18.34 -7.60
N LYS A 78 -6.54 18.62 -8.91
CA LYS A 78 -6.00 19.88 -9.44
C LYS A 78 -6.81 21.08 -8.96
N LYS A 79 -8.15 21.00 -9.03
CA LYS A 79 -9.04 22.07 -8.57
C LYS A 79 -8.85 22.41 -7.10
N GLN A 80 -8.81 21.40 -6.22
CA GLN A 80 -8.62 21.59 -4.78
C GLN A 80 -7.28 22.26 -4.49
N LEU A 81 -6.19 21.74 -5.02
CA LEU A 81 -4.86 22.31 -4.77
C LEU A 81 -4.66 23.69 -5.41
N THR A 82 -5.13 23.91 -6.64
CA THR A 82 -5.00 25.22 -7.30
C THR A 82 -5.82 26.30 -6.59
N SER A 83 -6.93 25.95 -5.95
CA SER A 83 -7.69 26.91 -5.15
C SER A 83 -6.91 27.43 -3.92
N ILE A 84 -5.99 26.63 -3.42
CA ILE A 84 -5.15 26.96 -2.25
C ILE A 84 -3.80 27.57 -2.70
N PHE A 85 -3.28 27.09 -3.81
CA PHE A 85 -2.00 27.48 -4.39
C PHE A 85 -2.19 28.02 -5.83
N PRO A 86 -2.81 29.20 -6.01
CA PRO A 86 -3.15 29.70 -7.35
C PRO A 86 -1.93 29.97 -8.22
N ASP A 87 -0.80 30.36 -7.62
CA ASP A 87 0.46 30.65 -8.31
C ASP A 87 1.24 29.38 -8.71
N GLU A 88 0.82 28.21 -8.22
CA GLU A 88 1.49 26.92 -8.42
C GLU A 88 0.76 26.00 -9.40
N LYS A 89 -0.15 26.56 -10.20
CA LYS A 89 -1.00 25.79 -11.13
C LYS A 89 -0.19 24.92 -12.08
N GLU A 90 0.90 25.44 -12.63
CA GLU A 90 1.78 24.72 -13.56
C GLU A 90 2.48 23.54 -12.87
N ALA A 91 2.99 23.75 -11.66
CA ALA A 91 3.63 22.69 -10.87
C ALA A 91 2.65 21.54 -10.55
N ILE A 92 1.41 21.88 -10.16
CA ILE A 92 0.37 20.90 -9.87
C ILE A 92 -0.02 20.12 -11.13
N GLU A 93 -0.16 20.80 -12.27
CA GLU A 93 -0.47 20.14 -13.55
C GLU A 93 0.64 19.18 -13.97
N ASN A 94 1.90 19.65 -13.95
CA ASN A 94 3.06 18.83 -14.29
C ASN A 94 3.21 17.60 -13.37
N TYR A 95 2.98 17.78 -12.07
CA TYR A 95 2.96 16.66 -11.13
C TYR A 95 1.93 15.60 -11.51
N CYS A 96 0.69 16.02 -11.84
CA CYS A 96 -0.37 15.10 -12.26
C CYS A 96 -0.03 14.37 -13.56
N ILE A 97 0.51 15.07 -14.55
CA ILE A 97 0.93 14.50 -15.83
C ILE A 97 2.00 13.42 -15.61
N GLN A 98 3.03 13.74 -14.83
CA GLN A 98 4.15 12.84 -14.59
C GLN A 98 3.76 11.58 -13.82
N ILE A 99 2.87 11.68 -12.82
CA ILE A 99 2.31 10.51 -12.16
C ILE A 99 1.63 9.58 -13.17
N GLN A 100 0.76 10.15 -14.02
CA GLN A 100 0.02 9.36 -14.99
C GLN A 100 0.93 8.74 -16.07
N GLU A 101 1.92 9.48 -16.53
CA GLU A 101 2.91 8.99 -17.50
C GLU A 101 3.71 7.82 -16.95
N ILE A 102 4.26 7.94 -15.74
CA ILE A 102 5.01 6.85 -15.11
C ILE A 102 4.15 5.61 -14.94
N CYS A 103 2.90 5.75 -14.52
CA CYS A 103 2.01 4.62 -14.34
C CYS A 103 1.81 3.81 -15.64
N ARG A 104 1.90 4.42 -16.81
CA ARG A 104 1.75 3.74 -18.11
C ARG A 104 2.85 2.71 -18.39
N TYR A 105 4.04 2.89 -17.80
CA TYR A 105 5.17 1.97 -17.99
C TYR A 105 5.06 0.69 -17.16
N PHE A 106 3.99 0.50 -16.38
CA PHE A 106 3.81 -0.68 -15.53
C PHE A 106 2.62 -1.53 -16.03
N PRO A 107 2.87 -2.53 -16.92
CA PRO A 107 1.80 -3.31 -17.56
C PRO A 107 0.88 -4.01 -16.57
N LEU A 108 1.43 -4.59 -15.50
CA LEU A 108 0.62 -5.25 -14.46
C LEU A 108 -0.25 -4.25 -13.68
N TYR A 109 0.18 -3.01 -13.58
CA TYR A 109 -0.60 -1.96 -12.96
C TYR A 109 -1.77 -1.52 -13.85
N ASN A 110 -1.55 -1.40 -15.16
CA ASN A 110 -2.58 -0.98 -16.13
C ASN A 110 -3.48 -2.13 -16.59
N VAL A 111 -3.11 -3.39 -16.30
CA VAL A 111 -3.80 -4.60 -16.81
C VAL A 111 -3.81 -4.66 -18.35
N GLU A 112 -2.95 -3.90 -18.99
CA GLU A 112 -2.78 -3.86 -20.44
C GLU A 112 -1.49 -4.58 -20.84
N GLN A 113 -1.58 -5.37 -21.91
CA GLN A 113 -0.41 -6.03 -22.52
C GLN A 113 0.16 -5.11 -23.60
N ASN A 114 0.83 -4.05 -23.22
CA ASN A 114 1.56 -3.23 -24.18
C ASN A 114 3.06 -3.42 -23.95
N ASP A 115 3.79 -3.67 -25.03
CA ASP A 115 5.25 -3.60 -25.06
C ASP A 115 5.65 -2.11 -24.94
N TYR A 116 5.74 -1.63 -23.71
CA TYR A 116 6.34 -0.33 -23.45
C TYR A 116 7.86 -0.51 -23.38
N ASP A 117 8.57 0.30 -24.14
CA ASP A 117 10.02 0.42 -24.02
C ASP A 117 10.30 1.10 -22.65
N PHE A 118 10.57 0.27 -21.66
CA PHE A 118 10.72 0.71 -20.27
C PHE A 118 12.10 1.33 -20.05
N ASP A 119 12.16 2.66 -19.86
CA ASP A 119 13.42 3.31 -19.46
C ASP A 119 13.74 3.00 -17.99
N VAL A 120 14.78 2.20 -17.78
CA VAL A 120 15.30 1.83 -16.46
C VAL A 120 15.63 3.06 -15.60
N LYS A 121 15.93 4.22 -16.21
CA LYS A 121 16.19 5.48 -15.49
C LYS A 121 15.00 5.93 -14.64
N LEU A 122 13.77 5.61 -15.04
CA LEU A 122 12.56 5.91 -14.27
C LEU A 122 12.59 5.28 -12.86
N LEU A 123 13.27 4.15 -12.70
CA LEU A 123 13.41 3.48 -11.39
C LEU A 123 14.34 4.22 -10.42
N SER A 124 15.18 5.10 -10.91
CA SER A 124 16.19 5.81 -10.11
C SER A 124 15.81 7.24 -9.74
N ILE A 125 14.67 7.75 -10.23
CA ILE A 125 14.18 9.10 -9.88
C ILE A 125 13.82 9.12 -8.41
N ASN A 126 14.45 10.00 -7.63
CA ASN A 126 14.14 10.19 -6.22
C ASN A 126 12.86 11.03 -6.06
N THR A 127 11.93 10.61 -5.19
CA THR A 127 10.63 11.29 -5.00
C THR A 127 10.78 12.70 -4.48
N LYS A 128 11.61 12.90 -3.44
CA LYS A 128 11.81 14.21 -2.82
C LYS A 128 12.40 15.19 -3.83
N GLU A 129 13.53 14.82 -4.43
CA GLU A 129 14.22 15.65 -5.43
C GLU A 129 13.30 15.99 -6.61
N HIS A 130 12.49 15.03 -7.03
CA HIS A 130 11.55 15.24 -8.12
C HIS A 130 10.47 16.26 -7.77
N ILE A 131 9.82 16.14 -6.60
CA ILE A 131 8.82 17.11 -6.13
C ILE A 131 9.47 18.49 -5.94
N GLU A 132 10.69 18.55 -5.39
CA GLU A 132 11.43 19.79 -5.23
C GLU A 132 11.79 20.48 -6.54
N SER A 133 11.95 19.73 -7.63
CA SER A 133 12.20 20.28 -8.96
C SER A 133 10.97 20.94 -9.60
N LEU A 134 9.75 20.59 -9.15
CA LEU A 134 8.50 21.11 -9.69
C LEU A 134 8.11 22.47 -9.11
N THR A 135 8.47 22.74 -7.86
CA THR A 135 8.10 23.97 -7.15
C THR A 135 9.12 24.32 -6.06
N SER A 136 9.28 25.62 -5.78
CA SER A 136 10.04 26.10 -4.62
C SER A 136 9.15 26.29 -3.37
N ASN A 137 7.84 26.16 -3.50
CA ASN A 137 6.88 26.32 -2.41
C ASN A 137 6.95 25.13 -1.44
N GLU A 138 7.59 25.33 -0.29
CA GLU A 138 7.79 24.26 0.71
C GLU A 138 6.49 23.65 1.20
N ARG A 139 5.44 24.48 1.35
CA ARG A 139 4.12 24.00 1.79
C ARG A 139 3.51 23.09 0.74
N LEU A 140 3.54 23.45 -0.54
CA LEU A 140 3.05 22.59 -1.63
C LEU A 140 3.86 21.30 -1.72
N ARG A 141 5.19 21.36 -1.56
CA ARG A 141 6.06 20.16 -1.49
C ARG A 141 5.59 19.20 -0.41
N GLY A 142 5.33 19.71 0.80
CA GLY A 142 4.81 18.93 1.92
C GLY A 142 3.45 18.31 1.62
N VAL A 143 2.54 19.05 0.98
CA VAL A 143 1.21 18.55 0.59
C VAL A 143 1.32 17.45 -0.47
N LEU A 144 2.12 17.65 -1.53
CA LEU A 144 2.29 16.65 -2.61
C LEU A 144 2.95 15.35 -2.10
N ALA A 145 3.79 15.44 -1.08
CA ALA A 145 4.45 14.30 -0.46
C ALA A 145 3.72 13.77 0.79
N GLY A 146 2.62 14.38 1.23
CA GLY A 146 1.97 14.12 2.51
C GLY A 146 1.36 12.71 2.68
N ASN A 147 1.23 11.95 1.61
CA ASN A 147 0.85 10.54 1.68
C ASN A 147 2.06 9.57 1.72
N ASN A 148 3.27 10.06 1.97
CA ASN A 148 4.50 9.25 1.92
C ASN A 148 4.52 8.09 2.94
N ILE A 149 3.77 8.18 4.01
CA ILE A 149 3.60 7.10 5.00
C ILE A 149 3.01 5.83 4.37
N LEU A 150 2.25 5.93 3.28
CA LEU A 150 1.67 4.77 2.59
C LEU A 150 2.72 3.84 1.97
N TYR A 151 3.92 4.36 1.70
CA TYR A 151 5.04 3.58 1.14
C TYR A 151 6.34 3.78 1.93
N GLU A 152 6.24 4.37 3.13
CA GLU A 152 7.38 4.70 3.99
C GLU A 152 8.45 5.50 3.24
N GLY A 153 8.09 6.74 2.89
CA GLY A 153 8.93 7.61 2.11
C GLY A 153 10.20 8.06 2.84
N TYR A 154 11.35 7.52 2.45
CA TYR A 154 12.66 8.00 2.89
C TYR A 154 13.21 9.06 1.95
N THR A 155 13.84 10.08 2.50
CA THR A 155 14.48 11.18 1.76
C THR A 155 15.34 10.70 0.60
N ASN A 156 16.20 9.70 0.83
CA ASN A 156 17.24 9.29 -0.12
C ASN A 156 16.95 7.96 -0.83
N LYS A 157 15.84 7.30 -0.54
CA LYS A 157 15.60 5.92 -0.99
C LYS A 157 14.27 5.69 -1.69
N SER A 158 13.34 6.67 -1.66
CA SER A 158 12.00 6.48 -2.21
C SER A 158 11.96 6.80 -3.71
N PRO A 159 11.79 5.79 -4.58
CA PRO A 159 11.69 6.03 -6.01
C PRO A 159 10.34 6.68 -6.36
N PHE A 160 10.37 7.63 -7.29
CA PHE A 160 9.17 8.35 -7.69
C PHE A 160 8.10 7.45 -8.32
N TYR A 161 8.48 6.38 -8.99
CA TYR A 161 7.49 5.43 -9.53
C TYR A 161 6.65 4.76 -8.44
N VAL A 162 7.21 4.47 -7.26
CA VAL A 162 6.46 3.90 -6.13
C VAL A 162 5.42 4.91 -5.64
N HIS A 163 5.83 6.16 -5.44
CA HIS A 163 4.94 7.26 -5.12
C HIS A 163 3.83 7.40 -6.16
N ALA A 164 4.19 7.45 -7.44
CA ALA A 164 3.25 7.62 -8.55
C ALA A 164 2.19 6.50 -8.60
N LEU A 165 2.60 5.23 -8.54
CA LEU A 165 1.70 4.08 -8.59
C LEU A 165 0.70 4.08 -7.42
N ILE A 166 1.18 4.42 -6.22
CA ILE A 166 0.34 4.46 -5.03
C ILE A 166 -0.64 5.64 -5.11
N LEU A 167 -0.13 6.86 -5.32
CA LEU A 167 -0.98 8.04 -5.37
C LEU A 167 -2.00 7.98 -6.52
N ASN A 168 -1.59 7.52 -7.69
CA ASN A 168 -2.52 7.36 -8.82
C ASN A 168 -3.71 6.47 -8.46
N SER A 169 -3.47 5.34 -7.77
CA SER A 169 -4.55 4.44 -7.35
C SER A 169 -5.57 5.15 -6.46
N TYR A 170 -5.10 5.94 -5.49
CA TYR A 170 -5.98 6.65 -4.55
C TYR A 170 -6.63 7.90 -5.17
N ILE A 171 -5.90 8.65 -5.98
CA ILE A 171 -6.47 9.81 -6.70
C ILE A 171 -7.56 9.36 -7.67
N GLN A 172 -7.36 8.25 -8.39
CA GLN A 172 -8.38 7.74 -9.30
C GLN A 172 -9.66 7.36 -8.57
N SER A 173 -9.56 6.63 -7.47
CA SER A 173 -10.70 6.33 -6.59
C SER A 173 -10.24 5.78 -5.24
N SER A 174 -10.90 6.16 -4.17
CA SER A 174 -10.62 5.70 -2.81
C SER A 174 -11.87 5.15 -2.14
N TYR A 175 -11.73 3.97 -1.52
CA TYR A 175 -12.84 3.23 -0.94
C TYR A 175 -12.49 2.63 0.42
N LYS A 176 -13.47 2.60 1.32
CA LYS A 176 -13.46 1.75 2.52
C LYS A 176 -14.15 0.43 2.23
N ILE A 177 -13.65 -0.64 2.82
CA ILE A 177 -14.30 -1.95 2.76
C ILE A 177 -15.33 -2.05 3.87
N VAL A 178 -16.60 -2.15 3.51
CA VAL A 178 -17.68 -2.29 4.49
C VAL A 178 -17.56 -3.64 5.20
N GLY A 179 -17.42 -3.62 6.51
CA GLY A 179 -17.20 -4.80 7.33
C GLY A 179 -15.74 -5.21 7.53
N GLY A 180 -14.79 -4.38 7.08
CA GLY A 180 -13.35 -4.52 7.29
C GLY A 180 -12.63 -5.36 6.24
N GLY A 181 -11.31 -5.24 6.22
CA GLY A 181 -10.41 -5.84 5.23
C GLY A 181 -10.50 -7.37 5.13
N ASP A 182 -10.81 -8.05 6.24
CA ASP A 182 -10.95 -9.51 6.29
C ASP A 182 -12.07 -10.05 5.38
N THR A 183 -12.98 -9.18 4.92
CA THR A 183 -14.01 -9.53 3.92
C THR A 183 -13.38 -9.99 2.62
N ILE A 184 -12.33 -9.33 2.15
CA ILE A 184 -11.56 -9.74 0.96
C ILE A 184 -11.01 -11.16 1.16
N GLY A 185 -10.31 -11.39 2.28
CA GLY A 185 -9.75 -12.71 2.60
C GLY A 185 -10.82 -13.81 2.64
N LYS A 186 -11.98 -13.53 3.25
CA LYS A 186 -13.11 -14.48 3.31
C LYS A 186 -13.68 -14.79 1.92
N LEU A 187 -13.79 -13.80 1.04
CA LEU A 187 -14.27 -13.99 -0.34
C LEU A 187 -13.29 -14.84 -1.15
N LEU A 188 -11.99 -14.57 -1.03
CA LEU A 188 -10.94 -15.35 -1.69
C LEU A 188 -10.93 -16.81 -1.20
N VAL A 189 -11.05 -17.05 0.10
CA VAL A 189 -11.18 -18.43 0.65
C VAL A 189 -12.39 -19.15 0.07
N ARG A 190 -13.54 -18.48 -0.02
CA ARG A 190 -14.73 -19.07 -0.65
C ARG A 190 -14.49 -19.43 -2.11
N LYS A 191 -13.80 -18.53 -2.85
CA LYS A 191 -13.48 -18.74 -4.26
C LYS A 191 -12.52 -19.91 -4.46
N ILE A 192 -11.46 -20.04 -3.63
CA ILE A 192 -10.55 -21.17 -3.65
C ILE A 192 -11.32 -22.49 -3.48
N LYS A 193 -12.18 -22.56 -2.46
CA LYS A 193 -13.01 -23.75 -2.21
C LYS A 193 -13.98 -24.07 -3.35
N GLN A 194 -14.60 -23.07 -3.97
CA GLN A 194 -15.47 -23.25 -5.14
C GLN A 194 -14.71 -23.81 -6.35
N LEU A 195 -13.42 -23.53 -6.46
CA LEU A 195 -12.54 -24.05 -7.50
C LEU A 195 -11.93 -25.42 -7.16
N GLY A 196 -12.33 -26.05 -6.04
CA GLY A 196 -11.82 -27.35 -5.60
C GLY A 196 -10.50 -27.29 -4.83
N GLY A 197 -10.04 -26.10 -4.46
CA GLY A 197 -8.84 -25.91 -3.63
C GLY A 197 -9.14 -25.94 -2.13
N ASP A 198 -8.09 -26.11 -1.33
CA ASP A 198 -8.16 -26.13 0.12
C ASP A 198 -7.42 -24.96 0.75
N VAL A 199 -7.87 -24.55 1.93
CA VAL A 199 -7.22 -23.52 2.76
C VAL A 199 -7.06 -24.05 4.17
N PHE A 200 -5.82 -24.24 4.57
CA PHE A 200 -5.46 -24.76 5.88
C PHE A 200 -5.06 -23.61 6.81
N ARG A 201 -5.48 -23.68 8.07
CA ARG A 201 -5.11 -22.74 9.12
C ARG A 201 -4.28 -23.44 10.17
N LYS A 202 -3.48 -22.68 10.93
CA LYS A 202 -2.61 -23.21 11.98
C LYS A 202 -1.57 -24.22 11.47
N LYS A 203 -1.22 -24.12 10.19
CA LYS A 203 -0.17 -24.93 9.55
C LYS A 203 1.08 -24.06 9.40
N ASN A 204 1.95 -24.15 10.41
CA ASN A 204 3.23 -23.44 10.39
C ASN A 204 4.24 -24.25 9.59
N VAL A 205 4.59 -23.79 8.39
CA VAL A 205 5.63 -24.43 7.57
C VAL A 205 6.99 -24.20 8.21
N VAL A 206 7.71 -25.27 8.48
CA VAL A 206 9.03 -25.26 9.13
C VAL A 206 10.16 -25.69 8.21
N SER A 207 9.86 -26.34 7.10
CA SER A 207 10.85 -26.75 6.11
C SER A 207 10.27 -26.81 4.70
N LEU A 208 11.10 -26.48 3.71
CA LEU A 208 10.88 -26.70 2.28
C LEU A 208 11.94 -27.68 1.79
N GLU A 209 11.54 -28.91 1.57
CA GLU A 209 12.45 -29.98 1.15
C GLU A 209 12.63 -29.95 -0.37
N THR A 210 13.87 -30.19 -0.79
CA THR A 210 14.29 -30.03 -2.19
C THR A 210 14.78 -31.33 -2.78
N SER A 211 14.51 -31.51 -4.07
CA SER A 211 15.02 -32.61 -4.86
C SER A 211 15.26 -32.09 -6.28
N ASN A 212 16.38 -32.47 -6.90
CA ASN A 212 16.73 -32.06 -8.28
C ASN A 212 16.66 -30.55 -8.50
N LYS A 213 17.13 -29.74 -7.55
CA LYS A 213 17.12 -28.27 -7.57
C LYS A 213 15.71 -27.65 -7.62
N ARG A 214 14.70 -28.35 -7.12
CA ARG A 214 13.31 -27.86 -7.02
C ARG A 214 12.78 -28.13 -5.63
N ILE A 215 11.86 -27.29 -5.17
CA ILE A 215 11.08 -27.56 -3.97
C ILE A 215 10.10 -28.70 -4.33
N ASN A 216 10.10 -29.75 -3.55
CA ASN A 216 9.29 -30.93 -3.75
C ASN A 216 8.07 -30.96 -2.81
N HIS A 217 8.29 -30.60 -1.55
CA HIS A 217 7.21 -30.55 -0.56
C HIS A 217 7.54 -29.58 0.57
N ALA A 218 6.51 -29.14 1.26
CA ALA A 218 6.58 -28.36 2.48
C ALA A 218 6.24 -29.24 3.68
N ILE A 219 6.96 -29.07 4.80
CA ILE A 219 6.71 -29.75 6.07
C ILE A 219 6.25 -28.72 7.09
N THR A 220 5.19 -29.07 7.81
CA THR A 220 4.64 -28.23 8.88
C THR A 220 5.15 -28.67 10.26
N ALA A 221 5.00 -27.79 11.26
CA ALA A 221 5.45 -28.06 12.63
C ALA A 221 4.78 -29.29 13.28
N ASP A 222 3.58 -29.64 12.82
CA ASP A 222 2.85 -30.87 13.21
C ASP A 222 3.17 -32.06 12.30
N ALA A 223 4.28 -32.00 11.56
CA ALA A 223 4.82 -33.05 10.70
C ALA A 223 3.93 -33.47 9.52
N GLU A 224 2.94 -32.67 9.14
CA GLU A 224 2.22 -32.90 7.88
C GLU A 224 3.08 -32.49 6.68
N ILE A 225 2.90 -33.19 5.57
CA ILE A 225 3.64 -32.99 4.33
C ILE A 225 2.69 -32.55 3.23
N PHE A 226 3.02 -31.44 2.55
CA PHE A 226 2.26 -30.90 1.43
C PHE A 226 3.11 -30.95 0.16
N TYR A 227 2.71 -31.78 -0.78
CA TYR A 227 3.35 -31.90 -2.10
C TYR A 227 2.77 -30.88 -3.09
N GLY A 228 3.61 -30.41 -4.01
CA GLY A 228 3.17 -29.50 -5.07
C GLY A 228 4.15 -29.48 -6.24
N GLN A 229 3.64 -29.11 -7.42
CA GLN A 229 4.48 -28.86 -8.59
C GLN A 229 5.08 -27.45 -8.56
N ASN A 230 4.33 -26.50 -7.99
CA ASN A 230 4.72 -25.10 -7.84
C ASN A 230 4.45 -24.65 -6.40
N PHE A 231 5.35 -23.81 -5.89
CA PHE A 231 5.24 -23.24 -4.55
C PHE A 231 5.32 -21.72 -4.65
N ILE A 232 4.39 -21.01 -4.02
CA ILE A 232 4.39 -19.56 -3.89
C ILE A 232 4.53 -19.22 -2.41
N SER A 233 5.54 -18.46 -2.07
CA SER A 233 5.75 -17.96 -0.71
C SER A 233 5.55 -16.43 -0.69
N ASN A 234 4.62 -15.94 0.13
CA ASN A 234 4.40 -14.52 0.37
C ASN A 234 4.70 -14.11 1.82
N ILE A 235 5.47 -14.90 2.55
CA ILE A 235 6.09 -14.47 3.80
C ILE A 235 7.36 -13.68 3.50
N HIS A 236 7.92 -13.02 4.52
CA HIS A 236 9.15 -12.23 4.36
C HIS A 236 10.27 -13.07 3.70
N PRO A 237 10.95 -12.59 2.64
CA PRO A 237 11.92 -13.38 1.87
C PRO A 237 13.03 -14.01 2.71
N LYS A 238 13.55 -13.28 3.72
CA LYS A 238 14.54 -13.84 4.67
C LYS A 238 14.01 -15.07 5.42
N GLN A 239 12.72 -15.11 5.73
CA GLN A 239 12.12 -16.26 6.40
C GLN A 239 11.92 -17.41 5.43
N THR A 240 11.47 -17.14 4.20
CA THR A 240 11.36 -18.18 3.16
C THR A 240 12.69 -18.91 2.96
N PHE A 241 13.81 -18.17 2.88
CA PHE A 241 15.12 -18.77 2.63
C PHE A 241 15.63 -19.61 3.81
N LYS A 242 15.26 -19.27 5.04
CA LYS A 242 15.56 -20.10 6.21
C LYS A 242 14.86 -21.46 6.20
N LEU A 243 13.74 -21.58 5.47
CA LEU A 243 13.02 -22.84 5.32
C LEU A 243 13.67 -23.80 4.33
N ILE A 244 14.56 -23.32 3.47
CA ILE A 244 15.26 -24.09 2.44
C ILE A 244 16.62 -24.51 3.03
N LYS A 245 16.81 -25.80 3.30
CA LYS A 245 18.05 -26.33 3.91
C LYS A 245 19.22 -26.39 2.94
N ASP A 246 18.95 -26.61 1.65
CA ASP A 246 19.98 -26.75 0.63
C ASP A 246 20.31 -25.42 -0.03
N SER A 247 21.56 -25.22 -0.41
CA SER A 247 22.03 -24.01 -1.12
C SER A 247 21.59 -23.99 -2.58
N LEU A 248 20.27 -23.99 -2.84
CA LEU A 248 19.71 -23.86 -4.21
C LEU A 248 19.93 -22.48 -4.80
N LEU A 249 20.14 -21.50 -3.94
CA LEU A 249 20.24 -20.10 -4.33
C LEU A 249 21.69 -19.63 -4.34
N ARG A 250 22.01 -18.77 -5.29
CA ARG A 250 23.35 -18.19 -5.37
C ARG A 250 23.66 -17.37 -4.10
N PRO A 251 24.86 -17.49 -3.50
CA PRO A 251 25.22 -16.74 -2.30
C PRO A 251 25.01 -15.22 -2.43
N ALA A 252 25.35 -14.63 -3.59
CA ALA A 252 25.14 -13.21 -3.85
C ALA A 252 23.66 -12.80 -3.76
N PHE A 253 22.74 -13.65 -4.20
CA PHE A 253 21.31 -13.40 -4.09
C PHE A 253 20.84 -13.48 -2.63
N ILE A 254 21.30 -14.49 -1.87
CA ILE A 254 21.00 -14.63 -0.44
C ILE A 254 21.51 -13.41 0.32
N ASN A 255 22.76 -12.99 0.07
CA ASN A 255 23.36 -11.82 0.72
C ASN A 255 22.55 -10.55 0.41
N ARG A 256 22.13 -10.35 -0.83
CA ARG A 256 21.28 -9.20 -1.19
C ARG A 256 19.98 -9.18 -0.40
N ILE A 257 19.29 -10.32 -0.27
CA ILE A 257 18.04 -10.40 0.49
C ILE A 257 18.28 -10.23 1.99
N ASN A 258 19.37 -10.78 2.53
CA ASN A 258 19.71 -10.63 3.95
C ASN A 258 20.07 -9.18 4.33
N ASN A 259 20.54 -8.39 3.38
CA ASN A 259 20.86 -6.98 3.56
C ASN A 259 19.67 -6.04 3.33
N LEU A 260 18.49 -6.56 2.96
CA LEU A 260 17.30 -5.72 2.90
C LEU A 260 16.97 -5.18 4.29
N GLU A 261 16.79 -3.88 4.38
CA GLU A 261 16.26 -3.23 5.58
C GLU A 261 14.74 -3.40 5.63
N ASN A 262 14.21 -3.60 6.82
CA ASN A 262 12.76 -3.58 7.01
C ASN A 262 12.31 -2.14 7.15
N THR A 263 11.05 -1.90 6.80
CA THR A 263 10.38 -0.63 7.03
C THR A 263 10.12 -0.39 8.52
N VAL A 264 9.83 0.85 8.92
CA VAL A 264 9.46 1.17 10.29
C VAL A 264 8.17 0.47 10.71
N SER A 265 8.03 0.25 11.99
CA SER A 265 6.76 -0.21 12.58
C SER A 265 5.89 0.99 12.94
N VAL A 266 4.59 0.81 12.93
CA VAL A 266 3.63 1.83 13.35
C VAL A 266 2.99 1.45 14.68
N PHE A 267 2.76 2.44 15.53
CA PHE A 267 1.94 2.29 16.72
C PHE A 267 0.50 2.72 16.40
N VAL A 268 -0.46 1.87 16.69
CA VAL A 268 -1.88 2.12 16.37
C VAL A 268 -2.68 2.27 17.64
N ILE A 269 -3.42 3.39 17.77
CA ILE A 269 -4.40 3.62 18.82
C ILE A 269 -5.79 3.48 18.21
N ASN A 270 -6.59 2.56 18.74
CA ASN A 270 -7.97 2.38 18.36
C ASN A 270 -8.88 2.93 19.48
N ALA A 271 -9.75 3.89 19.15
CA ALA A 271 -10.63 4.54 20.09
C ALA A 271 -12.10 4.31 19.76
N ILE A 272 -12.88 3.91 20.75
CA ILE A 272 -14.34 3.85 20.66
C ILE A 272 -14.90 5.12 21.30
N LEU A 273 -15.56 5.93 20.50
CA LEU A 273 -16.15 7.18 20.94
C LEU A 273 -17.58 6.96 21.44
N LYS A 274 -18.02 7.78 22.39
CA LYS A 274 -19.44 7.79 22.78
C LYS A 274 -20.29 8.25 21.59
N PRO A 275 -21.48 7.69 21.38
CA PRO A 275 -22.36 8.12 20.30
C PRO A 275 -22.58 9.64 20.29
N ASN A 276 -22.59 10.24 19.12
CA ASN A 276 -22.85 11.67 18.90
C ASN A 276 -21.83 12.65 19.52
N THR A 277 -20.63 12.21 19.88
CA THR A 277 -19.56 13.12 20.36
C THR A 277 -18.81 13.81 19.24
N ILE A 278 -18.57 13.10 18.15
CA ILE A 278 -17.91 13.62 16.95
C ILE A 278 -18.72 13.18 15.73
N PRO A 279 -19.02 14.08 14.78
CA PRO A 279 -19.66 13.69 13.53
C PRO A 279 -18.77 12.74 12.73
N TYR A 280 -19.37 11.78 12.07
CA TYR A 280 -18.61 10.89 11.17
C TYR A 280 -18.04 11.68 10.01
N THR A 281 -16.73 11.54 9.80
CA THR A 281 -16.01 12.06 8.63
C THR A 281 -15.58 10.89 7.75
N ASN A 282 -15.84 10.99 6.45
CA ASN A 282 -15.46 9.95 5.48
C ASN A 282 -14.10 10.27 4.84
N GLN A 283 -13.14 10.64 5.68
CA GLN A 283 -11.81 11.15 5.31
C GLN A 283 -10.76 10.54 6.23
N ASN A 284 -9.50 10.58 5.80
CA ASN A 284 -8.33 10.34 6.63
C ASN A 284 -7.60 11.66 6.87
N TYR A 285 -6.81 11.73 7.95
CA TYR A 285 -6.00 12.90 8.28
C TYR A 285 -4.55 12.45 8.45
N TYR A 286 -3.65 13.08 7.71
CA TYR A 286 -2.21 12.92 7.79
C TYR A 286 -1.63 14.15 8.44
N TYR A 287 -1.15 14.02 9.67
CA TYR A 287 -0.67 15.13 10.46
C TYR A 287 0.86 15.09 10.58
N PHE A 288 1.50 16.21 10.30
CA PHE A 288 2.94 16.38 10.34
C PHE A 288 3.33 17.56 11.21
N ASP A 289 4.49 17.49 11.88
CA ASP A 289 5.03 18.60 12.68
C ASP A 289 5.52 19.78 11.85
N SER A 290 5.90 19.54 10.58
CA SER A 290 6.38 20.56 9.67
C SER A 290 6.08 20.23 8.22
N TYR A 291 6.37 21.14 7.29
CA TYR A 291 6.27 20.88 5.85
C TYR A 291 7.30 19.85 5.33
N ASP A 292 8.37 19.57 6.09
CA ASP A 292 9.28 18.45 5.78
C ASP A 292 8.70 17.12 6.27
N VAL A 293 7.86 16.51 5.43
CA VAL A 293 7.20 15.23 5.70
C VAL A 293 8.15 14.02 5.62
N TRP A 294 9.40 14.23 5.22
CA TRP A 294 10.38 13.16 5.03
C TRP A 294 11.16 12.81 6.31
N SER A 295 11.03 13.60 7.35
CA SER A 295 11.67 13.38 8.64
C SER A 295 11.02 12.25 9.45
N GLY A 296 9.75 11.93 9.20
CA GLY A 296 8.99 10.93 9.95
C GLY A 296 9.63 9.54 10.07
N PRO A 297 10.23 8.97 9.00
CA PRO A 297 10.96 7.70 9.08
C PRO A 297 12.33 7.77 9.72
N ILE A 298 12.87 8.96 9.97
CA ILE A 298 14.16 9.14 10.64
C ILE A 298 13.94 9.00 12.14
N TYR A 299 14.30 7.83 12.66
CA TYR A 299 14.07 7.49 14.06
C TYR A 299 15.36 7.49 14.83
N GLU A 300 15.47 8.42 15.78
CA GLU A 300 16.46 8.39 16.85
C GLU A 300 15.76 8.15 18.18
N THR A 301 16.28 7.24 19.00
CA THR A 301 15.67 6.86 20.29
C THR A 301 15.49 8.06 21.23
N SER A 302 16.35 9.08 21.09
CA SER A 302 16.28 10.33 21.86
C SER A 302 15.14 11.27 21.46
N GLN A 303 14.56 11.06 20.27
CA GLN A 303 13.49 11.89 19.71
C GLN A 303 12.11 11.20 19.76
N TRP A 304 12.07 10.01 20.34
CA TRP A 304 10.82 9.28 20.49
C TRP A 304 9.95 9.80 21.64
N PRO A 305 8.61 9.89 21.50
CA PRO A 305 7.82 9.76 20.27
C PRO A 305 7.94 11.03 19.41
N THR A 306 8.08 10.85 18.10
CA THR A 306 8.07 11.95 17.13
C THR A 306 6.67 12.16 16.60
#